data_fb0571f473e6f22c17e9f9be3de0ef20
#
_entry.id   fb0571f473e6f22c17e9f9be3de0ef20
#
_cell.length_a   1.000
_cell.length_b   1.000
_cell.length_c   1.000
_cell.angle_alpha   90.00
_cell.angle_beta   90.00
_cell.angle_gamma   90.00
#
_symmetry.space_group_name_H-M   'P 1'
#
loop_
_entity.id
_entity.type
_entity.pdbx_description
1 polymer ?
#
loop_
_entity_poly.entity_id
_entity_poly.type
_entity_poly.pdbx_seq_one_letter_code
_entity_poly.pdbx_strand_id
1 'polypeptide(L)'
;MEAAARRQQEARRRFTLVAIALLVVGVMAGAEPVAWSQAGAARPDSSKPPTILFMCPHGAAKSVLASAYFQRLAKARGLNVHVASGGTEPDATVSPAVAAHLKEQGYSLPVAKPRKVDSGEFVSADVVISIGCDLAALPEPRGRLLRWDDVPSPSDDFKAADEAIRRRVTDLVEELVRSMPKTK
;
A
#
# COMPACT_ATOMS: atom_id res chain seq x y z
N MET A 1 -22.07 34.34 -65.31
CA MET A 1 -23.10 34.25 -64.24
C MET A 1 -22.60 33.65 -62.92
N GLU A 2 -21.47 32.99 -62.90
CA GLU A 2 -20.92 32.35 -61.67
C GLU A 2 -20.31 33.32 -60.65
N ALA A 3 -19.76 34.47 -61.07
CA ALA A 3 -19.11 35.42 -60.19
C ALA A 3 -20.08 36.12 -59.22
N ALA A 4 -21.35 36.30 -59.58
CA ALA A 4 -22.37 36.93 -58.76
C ALA A 4 -22.85 35.97 -57.64
N ALA A 5 -22.94 34.67 -57.95
CA ALA A 5 -23.33 33.64 -56.95
C ALA A 5 -22.31 33.50 -55.84
N ARG A 6 -21.02 33.57 -56.15
CA ARG A 6 -19.91 33.45 -55.13
C ARG A 6 -19.92 34.64 -54.18
N ARG A 7 -20.16 35.85 -54.66
CA ARG A 7 -20.24 37.06 -53.75
C ARG A 7 -21.41 37.00 -52.79
N GLN A 8 -22.55 36.47 -53.20
CA GLN A 8 -23.71 36.30 -52.34
C GLN A 8 -23.48 35.24 -51.28
N GLN A 9 -22.73 34.22 -51.58
CA GLN A 9 -22.43 33.14 -50.65
C GLN A 9 -21.42 33.59 -49.55
N GLU A 10 -20.44 34.40 -49.92
CA GLU A 10 -19.49 34.98 -48.98
C GLU A 10 -20.15 36.02 -48.02
N ALA A 11 -21.06 36.81 -48.53
CA ALA A 11 -21.82 37.76 -47.72
C ALA A 11 -22.70 37.05 -46.67
N ARG A 12 -23.35 35.95 -47.05
CA ARG A 12 -24.14 35.13 -46.10
C ARG A 12 -23.29 34.48 -45.04
N ARG A 13 -22.07 33.98 -45.35
CA ARG A 13 -21.14 33.40 -44.36
C ARG A 13 -20.65 34.42 -43.34
N ARG A 14 -20.41 35.66 -43.77
CA ARG A 14 -19.98 36.75 -42.84
C ARG A 14 -21.08 37.18 -41.87
N PHE A 15 -22.34 37.18 -42.33
CA PHE A 15 -23.48 37.48 -41.46
C PHE A 15 -23.78 36.39 -40.44
N THR A 16 -23.59 35.13 -40.81
CA THR A 16 -23.83 33.99 -39.91
C THR A 16 -22.77 33.89 -38.78
N LEU A 17 -21.51 34.26 -39.08
CA LEU A 17 -20.44 34.28 -38.09
C LEU A 17 -20.53 35.42 -37.08
N VAL A 18 -21.09 36.58 -37.48
CA VAL A 18 -21.29 37.70 -36.57
C VAL A 18 -22.50 37.48 -35.64
N ALA A 19 -23.53 36.80 -36.10
CA ALA A 19 -24.70 36.44 -35.28
C ALA A 19 -24.41 35.41 -34.20
N ILE A 20 -23.44 34.47 -34.44
CA ILE A 20 -23.04 33.48 -33.47
C ILE A 20 -22.11 34.09 -32.39
N ALA A 21 -21.33 35.12 -32.72
CA ALA A 21 -20.42 35.75 -31.77
C ALA A 21 -21.13 36.63 -30.69
N LEU A 22 -22.36 37.08 -30.94
CA LEU A 22 -23.11 37.89 -29.99
C LEU A 22 -24.03 37.12 -29.03
N LEU A 23 -24.19 35.79 -29.23
CA LEU A 23 -25.07 34.97 -28.40
C LEU A 23 -24.31 34.20 -27.30
N VAL A 24 -22.97 34.31 -27.23
CA VAL A 24 -22.10 33.59 -26.25
C VAL A 24 -21.74 34.49 -25.03
N VAL A 25 -22.07 35.79 -25.04
CA VAL A 25 -21.70 36.72 -23.96
C VAL A 25 -22.73 36.81 -22.83
N GLY A 26 -23.87 36.12 -22.93
CA GLY A 26 -25.02 36.36 -22.02
C GLY A 26 -25.27 35.33 -20.93
N VAL A 27 -24.47 34.27 -20.74
CA VAL A 27 -24.76 33.22 -19.74
C VAL A 27 -23.52 32.85 -18.90
N MET A 28 -22.82 33.86 -18.42
CA MET A 28 -21.73 33.67 -17.44
C MET A 28 -22.02 34.46 -16.14
N ALA A 29 -23.26 34.40 -15.64
CA ALA A 29 -23.59 34.89 -14.32
C ALA A 29 -24.22 33.72 -13.53
N GLY A 30 -23.48 33.10 -12.66
CA GLY A 30 -24.02 32.18 -11.66
C GLY A 30 -23.44 30.76 -11.60
N ALA A 31 -22.21 30.49 -12.04
CA ALA A 31 -21.52 29.30 -11.61
C ALA A 31 -20.70 29.65 -10.37
N GLU A 32 -21.32 29.50 -9.20
CA GLU A 32 -20.59 29.40 -7.94
C GLU A 32 -19.59 28.24 -8.11
N PRO A 33 -18.29 28.45 -7.83
CA PRO A 33 -17.36 27.30 -7.79
C PRO A 33 -17.85 26.41 -6.67
N VAL A 34 -18.42 25.26 -7.02
CA VAL A 34 -18.60 24.16 -6.05
C VAL A 34 -17.20 23.87 -5.57
N ALA A 35 -16.87 24.40 -4.40
CA ALA A 35 -15.66 24.02 -3.69
C ALA A 35 -15.80 22.52 -3.42
N TRP A 36 -15.19 21.73 -4.28
CA TRP A 36 -14.94 20.32 -4.00
C TRP A 36 -14.06 20.35 -2.77
N SER A 37 -14.71 20.20 -1.60
CA SER A 37 -14.01 19.86 -0.38
C SER A 37 -13.28 18.57 -0.70
N GLN A 38 -12.03 18.68 -1.11
CA GLN A 38 -11.12 17.57 -1.11
C GLN A 38 -11.09 17.16 0.36
N ALA A 39 -11.91 16.16 0.68
CA ALA A 39 -11.74 15.41 1.90
C ALA A 39 -10.29 14.94 1.85
N GLY A 40 -9.42 15.70 2.49
CA GLY A 40 -8.00 15.48 2.50
C GLY A 40 -7.81 14.08 3.04
N ALA A 41 -7.41 13.16 2.18
CA ALA A 41 -6.74 11.96 2.63
C ALA A 41 -5.65 12.48 3.56
N ALA A 42 -5.80 12.25 4.86
CA ALA A 42 -4.86 12.69 5.87
C ALA A 42 -3.50 12.19 5.41
N ARG A 43 -2.61 13.12 5.05
CA ARG A 43 -1.24 12.76 4.71
C ARG A 43 -0.70 12.03 5.93
N PRO A 44 -0.09 10.85 5.76
CA PRO A 44 0.54 10.16 6.88
C PRO A 44 1.44 11.17 7.59
N ASP A 45 1.33 11.22 8.90
CA ASP A 45 2.14 12.09 9.75
C ASP A 45 3.61 11.70 9.53
N SER A 46 4.30 12.48 8.71
CA SER A 46 5.70 12.21 8.32
C SER A 46 6.69 12.32 9.50
N SER A 47 6.19 12.62 10.71
CA SER A 47 6.99 12.65 11.94
C SER A 47 7.17 11.26 12.57
N LYS A 48 6.32 10.28 12.25
CA LYS A 48 6.40 8.92 12.78
C LYS A 48 7.01 7.96 11.76
N PRO A 49 7.85 7.00 12.24
CA PRO A 49 8.31 5.92 11.36
C PRO A 49 7.12 5.15 10.81
N PRO A 50 7.10 4.82 9.50
CA PRO A 50 6.03 4.02 8.93
C PRO A 50 5.97 2.63 9.57
N THR A 51 4.75 2.13 9.74
CA THR A 51 4.49 0.83 10.35
C THR A 51 4.34 -0.23 9.27
N ILE A 52 5.16 -1.28 9.36
CA ILE A 52 5.13 -2.47 8.51
C ILE A 52 4.57 -3.63 9.33
N LEU A 53 3.38 -4.10 8.99
CA LEU A 53 2.68 -5.18 9.69
C LEU A 53 2.78 -6.49 8.91
N PHE A 54 3.42 -7.50 9.49
CA PHE A 54 3.42 -8.86 8.97
C PHE A 54 2.36 -9.69 9.69
N MET A 55 1.48 -10.36 8.93
CA MET A 55 0.47 -11.22 9.52
C MET A 55 0.32 -12.55 8.78
N CYS A 56 0.03 -13.60 9.52
CA CYS A 56 -0.37 -14.90 8.99
C CYS A 56 -1.48 -15.46 9.88
N PRO A 57 -2.22 -16.52 9.50
CA PRO A 57 -3.36 -16.97 10.29
C PRO A 57 -3.04 -17.12 11.78
N HIS A 58 -1.99 -17.85 12.11
CA HIS A 58 -1.64 -18.18 13.50
C HIS A 58 -0.64 -17.21 14.17
N GLY A 59 -0.07 -16.25 13.45
CA GLY A 59 0.90 -15.30 14.03
C GLY A 59 2.16 -15.95 14.62
N ALA A 60 2.39 -17.25 14.39
CA ALA A 60 3.35 -18.08 15.11
C ALA A 60 4.56 -18.54 14.26
N ALA A 61 4.45 -18.47 12.93
CA ALA A 61 5.49 -18.99 12.04
C ALA A 61 5.83 -18.02 10.91
N LYS A 62 5.03 -17.94 9.83
CA LYS A 62 5.36 -17.15 8.64
C LYS A 62 5.56 -15.66 8.93
N SER A 63 4.68 -15.05 9.71
CA SER A 63 4.81 -13.63 10.10
C SER A 63 6.03 -13.39 11.01
N VAL A 64 6.39 -14.37 11.86
CA VAL A 64 7.57 -14.29 12.73
C VAL A 64 8.86 -14.35 11.91
N LEU A 65 8.97 -15.28 10.96
CA LEU A 65 10.12 -15.36 10.04
C LEU A 65 10.26 -14.04 9.25
N ALA A 66 9.16 -13.60 8.62
CA ALA A 66 9.16 -12.41 7.79
C ALA A 66 9.58 -11.15 8.57
N SER A 67 9.03 -10.95 9.76
CA SER A 67 9.37 -9.80 10.60
C SER A 67 10.81 -9.84 11.12
N ALA A 68 11.34 -11.03 11.47
CA ALA A 68 12.74 -11.18 11.89
C ALA A 68 13.72 -10.81 10.77
N TYR A 69 13.48 -11.32 9.56
CA TYR A 69 14.32 -11.01 8.40
C TYR A 69 14.23 -9.55 8.00
N PHE A 70 13.00 -9.02 8.00
CA PHE A 70 12.77 -7.63 7.66
C PHE A 70 13.46 -6.68 8.64
N GLN A 71 13.32 -6.87 9.94
CA GLN A 71 13.97 -6.03 10.97
C GLN A 71 15.50 -5.97 10.77
N ARG A 72 16.13 -7.13 10.52
CA ARG A 72 17.58 -7.20 10.30
C ARG A 72 18.00 -6.47 9.03
N LEU A 73 17.30 -6.70 7.92
CA LEU A 73 17.62 -6.06 6.64
C LEU A 73 17.31 -4.57 6.66
N ALA A 74 16.18 -4.16 7.21
CA ALA A 74 15.81 -2.75 7.35
C ALA A 74 16.85 -1.98 8.17
N LYS A 75 17.29 -2.55 9.31
CA LYS A 75 18.38 -1.98 10.11
C LYS A 75 19.69 -1.86 9.32
N ALA A 76 20.07 -2.91 8.58
CA ALA A 76 21.29 -2.89 7.77
C ALA A 76 21.24 -1.87 6.62
N ARG A 77 20.04 -1.52 6.13
CA ARG A 77 19.82 -0.51 5.08
C ARG A 77 19.51 0.89 5.63
N GLY A 78 19.52 1.07 6.95
CA GLY A 78 19.24 2.36 7.60
C GLY A 78 17.78 2.80 7.48
N LEU A 79 16.83 1.89 7.25
CA LEU A 79 15.42 2.21 7.22
C LEU A 79 14.91 2.46 8.65
N ASN A 80 14.31 3.63 8.86
CA ASN A 80 13.62 3.96 10.10
C ASN A 80 12.14 3.58 9.96
N VAL A 81 11.77 2.39 10.43
CA VAL A 81 10.43 1.81 10.33
C VAL A 81 10.04 1.11 11.64
N HIS A 82 8.74 1.12 11.95
CA HIS A 82 8.19 0.28 13.00
C HIS A 82 7.72 -1.05 12.41
N VAL A 83 8.14 -2.18 13.01
CA VAL A 83 7.77 -3.52 12.53
C VAL A 83 6.88 -4.19 13.56
N ALA A 84 5.70 -4.61 13.12
CA ALA A 84 4.72 -5.34 13.90
C ALA A 84 4.47 -6.74 13.30
N SER A 85 4.07 -7.68 14.15
CA SER A 85 3.76 -9.05 13.73
C SER A 85 2.59 -9.61 14.55
N GLY A 86 1.73 -10.42 13.90
CA GLY A 86 0.61 -11.08 14.55
C GLY A 86 -0.16 -12.02 13.64
N GLY A 87 -1.37 -12.39 14.06
CA GLY A 87 -2.25 -13.28 13.31
C GLY A 87 -3.73 -12.92 13.46
N THR A 88 -4.58 -13.54 12.64
CA THR A 88 -6.03 -13.45 12.79
C THR A 88 -6.55 -14.34 13.91
N GLU A 89 -5.94 -15.51 14.08
CA GLU A 89 -6.24 -16.54 15.07
C GLU A 89 -4.93 -17.04 15.71
N PRO A 90 -4.34 -16.26 16.64
CA PRO A 90 -2.99 -16.51 17.11
C PRO A 90 -2.89 -17.79 17.94
N ASP A 91 -1.81 -18.56 17.68
CA ASP A 91 -1.42 -19.69 18.53
C ASP A 91 -0.96 -19.22 19.92
N ALA A 92 -0.89 -20.17 20.86
CA ALA A 92 -0.43 -19.90 22.22
C ALA A 92 1.06 -19.53 22.28
N THR A 93 1.89 -20.09 21.38
CA THR A 93 3.34 -19.95 21.35
C THR A 93 3.86 -19.79 19.93
N VAL A 94 5.04 -19.19 19.79
CA VAL A 94 5.77 -19.19 18.51
C VAL A 94 6.15 -20.64 18.18
N SER A 95 6.11 -21.00 16.89
CA SER A 95 6.52 -22.32 16.41
C SER A 95 7.93 -22.66 16.90
N PRO A 96 8.13 -23.79 17.61
CA PRO A 96 9.44 -24.18 18.11
C PRO A 96 10.48 -24.32 16.98
N ALA A 97 10.09 -24.85 15.83
CA ALA A 97 10.97 -24.98 14.66
C ALA A 97 11.43 -23.61 14.16
N VAL A 98 10.52 -22.62 14.09
CA VAL A 98 10.85 -21.24 13.70
C VAL A 98 11.77 -20.58 14.73
N ALA A 99 11.49 -20.74 16.02
CA ALA A 99 12.31 -20.16 17.08
C ALA A 99 13.74 -20.75 17.06
N ALA A 100 13.88 -22.07 16.92
CA ALA A 100 15.16 -22.75 16.80
C ALA A 100 15.94 -22.26 15.57
N HIS A 101 15.30 -22.25 14.41
CA HIS A 101 15.90 -21.80 13.15
C HIS A 101 16.41 -20.35 13.22
N LEU A 102 15.58 -19.42 13.73
CA LEU A 102 16.00 -18.02 13.91
C LEU A 102 17.20 -17.90 14.84
N LYS A 103 17.20 -18.64 15.95
CA LYS A 103 18.32 -18.66 16.90
C LYS A 103 19.61 -19.19 16.27
N GLU A 104 19.55 -20.30 15.52
CA GLU A 104 20.69 -20.88 14.82
C GLU A 104 21.28 -19.91 13.78
N GLN A 105 20.42 -19.14 13.11
CA GLN A 105 20.82 -18.14 12.14
C GLN A 105 21.23 -16.79 12.77
N GLY A 106 21.26 -16.69 14.09
CA GLY A 106 21.64 -15.48 14.81
C GLY A 106 20.63 -14.32 14.68
N TYR A 107 19.35 -14.65 14.46
CA TYR A 107 18.27 -13.66 14.50
C TYR A 107 17.68 -13.58 15.91
N SER A 108 17.29 -12.38 16.31
CA SER A 108 16.44 -12.17 17.48
C SER A 108 15.00 -12.55 17.17
N LEU A 109 14.31 -13.15 18.12
CA LEU A 109 12.89 -13.43 18.00
C LEU A 109 12.11 -12.10 18.08
N PRO A 110 11.33 -11.74 17.04
CA PRO A 110 10.69 -10.42 16.97
C PRO A 110 9.52 -10.25 17.94
N VAL A 111 8.92 -11.36 18.37
CA VAL A 111 7.82 -11.39 19.35
C VAL A 111 8.04 -12.53 20.33
N ALA A 112 7.76 -12.28 21.62
CA ALA A 112 7.85 -13.31 22.66
C ALA A 112 6.66 -14.29 22.58
N LYS A 113 5.49 -13.81 22.13
CA LYS A 113 4.25 -14.57 22.02
C LYS A 113 3.43 -14.08 20.83
N PRO A 114 2.80 -14.99 20.06
CA PRO A 114 1.81 -14.61 19.05
C PRO A 114 0.69 -13.77 19.64
N ARG A 115 0.21 -12.79 18.87
CA ARG A 115 -0.89 -11.93 19.28
C ARG A 115 -1.88 -11.73 18.14
N LYS A 116 -3.12 -11.43 18.50
CA LYS A 116 -4.13 -11.05 17.53
C LYS A 116 -3.84 -9.65 17.00
N VAL A 117 -3.95 -9.49 15.69
CA VAL A 117 -3.98 -8.18 15.03
C VAL A 117 -5.38 -7.62 15.20
N ASP A 118 -5.51 -6.43 15.79
CA ASP A 118 -6.79 -5.74 15.85
C ASP A 118 -7.08 -4.94 14.56
N SER A 119 -8.36 -4.62 14.35
CA SER A 119 -8.79 -3.89 13.15
C SER A 119 -8.19 -2.49 13.06
N GLY A 120 -7.94 -1.81 14.18
CA GLY A 120 -7.35 -0.48 14.20
C GLY A 120 -5.90 -0.51 13.74
N GLU A 121 -5.12 -1.47 14.24
CA GLU A 121 -3.74 -1.70 13.80
C GLU A 121 -3.66 -2.07 12.31
N PHE A 122 -4.54 -2.99 11.86
CA PHE A 122 -4.61 -3.38 10.47
C PHE A 122 -4.91 -2.20 9.55
N VAL A 123 -5.88 -1.36 9.92
CA VAL A 123 -6.27 -0.17 9.12
C VAL A 123 -5.20 0.90 9.14
N SER A 124 -4.50 1.08 10.25
CA SER A 124 -3.54 2.19 10.42
C SER A 124 -2.12 1.88 9.95
N ALA A 125 -1.79 0.61 9.68
CA ALA A 125 -0.47 0.24 9.18
C ALA A 125 -0.22 0.84 7.79
N ASP A 126 1.00 1.35 7.54
CA ASP A 126 1.37 1.92 6.25
C ASP A 126 1.58 0.84 5.18
N VAL A 127 2.08 -0.32 5.59
CA VAL A 127 2.18 -1.52 4.73
C VAL A 127 1.75 -2.73 5.53
N VAL A 128 0.78 -3.46 5.01
CA VAL A 128 0.33 -4.75 5.54
C VAL A 128 0.80 -5.86 4.62
N ILE A 129 1.48 -6.85 5.18
CA ILE A 129 1.88 -8.07 4.49
C ILE A 129 1.06 -9.24 5.05
N SER A 130 0.08 -9.68 4.27
CA SER A 130 -0.75 -10.85 4.58
C SER A 130 -0.13 -12.10 3.98
N ILE A 131 0.21 -13.09 4.81
CA ILE A 131 0.86 -14.33 4.40
C ILE A 131 -0.13 -15.49 4.55
N GLY A 132 -1.09 -15.56 3.62
CA GLY A 132 -2.14 -16.59 3.59
C GLY A 132 -3.22 -16.39 4.66
N CYS A 133 -3.57 -15.14 5.03
CA CYS A 133 -4.71 -14.86 5.89
C CYS A 133 -6.01 -14.77 5.10
N ASP A 134 -7.10 -15.24 5.68
CA ASP A 134 -8.42 -14.76 5.32
C ASP A 134 -8.63 -13.36 5.93
N LEU A 135 -8.88 -12.39 5.07
CA LEU A 135 -9.08 -11.00 5.45
C LEU A 135 -10.54 -10.54 5.37
N ALA A 136 -11.48 -11.45 5.06
CA ALA A 136 -12.88 -11.10 4.82
C ALA A 136 -13.57 -10.42 6.02
N ALA A 137 -13.13 -10.71 7.24
CA ALA A 137 -13.64 -10.11 8.47
C ALA A 137 -12.93 -8.79 8.86
N LEU A 138 -11.91 -8.37 8.13
CA LEU A 138 -11.17 -7.14 8.40
C LEU A 138 -11.62 -6.03 7.45
N PRO A 139 -11.65 -4.76 7.91
CA PRO A 139 -11.93 -3.63 7.04
C PRO A 139 -10.79 -3.42 6.02
N GLU A 140 -11.02 -2.59 5.01
CA GLU A 140 -9.95 -2.23 4.06
C GLU A 140 -8.82 -1.45 4.78
N PRO A 141 -7.54 -1.82 4.59
CA PRO A 141 -6.43 -1.08 5.16
C PRO A 141 -6.26 0.28 4.45
N ARG A 142 -5.86 1.31 5.18
CA ARG A 142 -5.52 2.62 4.60
C ARG A 142 -4.22 2.61 3.85
N GLY A 143 -3.28 1.79 4.31
CA GLY A 143 -1.98 1.62 3.71
C GLY A 143 -1.98 0.59 2.59
N ARG A 144 -0.79 0.26 2.13
CA ARG A 144 -0.59 -0.73 1.06
C ARG A 144 -0.78 -2.15 1.59
N LEU A 145 -1.60 -2.96 0.92
CA LEU A 145 -1.76 -4.38 1.20
C LEU A 145 -0.95 -5.23 0.20
N LEU A 146 -0.08 -6.07 0.72
CA LEU A 146 0.64 -7.09 -0.04
C LEU A 146 0.16 -8.48 0.37
N ARG A 147 -0.19 -9.30 -0.60
CA ARG A 147 -0.63 -10.69 -0.37
C ARG A 147 0.44 -11.67 -0.81
N TRP A 148 0.89 -12.50 0.13
CA TRP A 148 1.86 -13.58 -0.09
C TRP A 148 1.18 -14.94 0.15
N ASP A 149 0.08 -15.18 -0.56
CA ASP A 149 -0.80 -16.33 -0.32
C ASP A 149 -0.18 -17.66 -0.79
N ASP A 150 0.78 -17.60 -1.70
CA ASP A 150 1.52 -18.75 -2.25
C ASP A 150 2.75 -19.18 -1.42
N VAL A 151 3.00 -18.55 -0.27
CA VAL A 151 4.05 -19.00 0.66
C VAL A 151 3.59 -20.29 1.33
N PRO A 152 4.32 -21.43 1.14
CA PRO A 152 3.92 -22.71 1.73
C PRO A 152 3.89 -22.66 3.26
N SER A 153 3.21 -23.64 3.86
CA SER A 153 3.23 -23.80 5.31
C SER A 153 4.62 -24.29 5.76
N PRO A 154 5.24 -23.66 6.78
CA PRO A 154 6.49 -24.18 7.35
C PRO A 154 6.38 -25.58 7.98
N SER A 155 5.16 -26.07 8.30
CA SER A 155 4.93 -27.44 8.74
C SER A 155 4.99 -28.45 7.61
N ASP A 156 4.71 -28.03 6.37
CA ASP A 156 4.70 -28.92 5.21
C ASP A 156 6.06 -28.91 4.50
N ASP A 157 6.61 -27.71 4.28
CA ASP A 157 7.96 -27.53 3.71
C ASP A 157 8.61 -26.27 4.30
N PHE A 158 9.35 -26.47 5.38
CA PHE A 158 10.04 -25.38 6.08
C PHE A 158 11.04 -24.66 5.17
N LYS A 159 11.81 -25.42 4.37
CA LYS A 159 12.84 -24.86 3.51
C LYS A 159 12.24 -23.96 2.43
N ALA A 160 11.23 -24.46 1.74
CA ALA A 160 10.55 -23.68 0.70
C ALA A 160 9.87 -22.43 1.29
N ALA A 161 9.25 -22.53 2.47
CA ALA A 161 8.65 -21.40 3.16
C ALA A 161 9.70 -20.33 3.55
N ASP A 162 10.83 -20.77 4.12
CA ASP A 162 11.93 -19.89 4.51
C ASP A 162 12.53 -19.15 3.30
N GLU A 163 12.84 -19.88 2.23
CA GLU A 163 13.39 -19.31 1.00
C GLU A 163 12.43 -18.31 0.34
N ALA A 164 11.14 -18.65 0.28
CA ALA A 164 10.12 -17.76 -0.28
C ALA A 164 9.98 -16.46 0.53
N ILE A 165 9.96 -16.56 1.86
CA ILE A 165 9.86 -15.39 2.75
C ILE A 165 11.13 -14.53 2.64
N ARG A 166 12.32 -15.12 2.67
CA ARG A 166 13.60 -14.37 2.55
C ARG A 166 13.65 -13.56 1.26
N ARG A 167 13.33 -14.17 0.13
CA ARG A 167 13.31 -13.48 -1.17
C ARG A 167 12.36 -12.29 -1.14
N ARG A 168 11.11 -12.50 -0.74
CA ARG A 168 10.09 -11.45 -0.71
C ARG A 168 10.40 -10.32 0.26
N VAL A 169 10.96 -10.65 1.41
CA VAL A 169 11.42 -9.63 2.37
C VAL A 169 12.57 -8.82 1.80
N THR A 170 13.50 -9.45 1.10
CA THR A 170 14.60 -8.75 0.43
C THR A 170 14.06 -7.77 -0.61
N ASP A 171 13.16 -8.23 -1.48
CA ASP A 171 12.54 -7.40 -2.52
C ASP A 171 11.78 -6.21 -1.92
N LEU A 172 11.01 -6.45 -0.84
CA LEU A 172 10.28 -5.41 -0.12
C LEU A 172 11.21 -4.36 0.50
N VAL A 173 12.29 -4.80 1.16
CA VAL A 173 13.26 -3.85 1.75
C VAL A 173 13.91 -3.00 0.66
N GLU A 174 14.30 -3.59 -0.46
CA GLU A 174 14.90 -2.85 -1.57
C GLU A 174 13.93 -1.88 -2.23
N GLU A 175 12.67 -2.25 -2.34
CA GLU A 175 11.61 -1.35 -2.80
C GLU A 175 11.45 -0.14 -1.85
N LEU A 176 11.37 -0.39 -0.54
CA LEU A 176 11.25 0.67 0.46
C LEU A 176 12.47 1.60 0.48
N VAL A 177 13.67 1.06 0.35
CA VAL A 177 14.91 1.88 0.24
C VAL A 177 14.86 2.82 -0.96
N ARG A 178 14.26 2.39 -2.08
CA ARG A 178 14.12 3.25 -3.28
C ARG A 178 13.03 4.31 -3.13
N SER A 179 11.95 3.99 -2.39
CA SER A 179 10.77 4.85 -2.27
C SER A 179 10.82 5.84 -1.10
N MET A 180 11.55 5.51 -0.03
CA MET A 180 11.66 6.36 1.14
C MET A 180 12.72 7.44 0.95
N PRO A 181 12.45 8.69 1.35
CA PRO A 181 13.46 9.75 1.29
C PRO A 181 14.64 9.37 2.20
N LYS A 182 15.85 9.45 1.64
CA LYS A 182 17.08 9.26 2.44
C LYS A 182 17.12 10.35 3.49
N THR A 183 17.00 10.00 4.75
CA THR A 183 17.31 10.91 5.87
C THR A 183 18.78 11.31 5.75
N LYS A 184 18.99 12.61 5.56
CA LYS A 184 20.34 13.21 5.60
C LYS A 184 20.82 13.24 7.04
#